data_d999e01bc5810b1c174ff15474beddc9
#
_entry.id   d999e01bc5810b1c174ff15474beddc9
#
_cell.length_a   1.000
_cell.length_b   1.000
_cell.length_c   1.000
_cell.angle_alpha   90.00
_cell.angle_beta   90.00
_cell.angle_gamma   90.00
#
_symmetry.space_group_name_H-M   'P 1'
#
loop_
_entity.id
_entity.type
_entity.pdbx_description
1 polymer ?
#
loop_
_entity_poly.entity_id
_entity_poly.type
_entity_poly.pdbx_seq_one_letter_code
_entity_poly.pdbx_strand_id
1 'polypeptide(L)'
;MGSEMCIRDRNNKMHVIFCFGESSENRNENKHHEIISEQLDVLMHNLTKNQWNQIILAYEPVWAIGTGVNATPEQAQEIHKYVRNKIAIAYNKNLANSVPILYGGSLKPNNSKEIFSKPDIDGGLVGGASLSFKDFYSIIKSID
;
A
#
# COMPACT_ATOMS: atom_id res chain seq x y z
N MET A 1 -12.47 -13.99 1.46
CA MET A 1 -12.39 -13.50 2.87
C MET A 1 -12.13 -11.99 2.97
N GLY A 2 -11.19 -11.40 2.26
CA GLY A 2 -10.90 -9.95 2.38
C GLY A 2 -12.04 -9.02 1.96
N SER A 3 -12.80 -9.34 0.90
CA SER A 3 -13.90 -8.49 0.40
C SER A 3 -15.10 -8.43 1.34
N GLU A 4 -15.46 -9.53 1.99
CA GLU A 4 -16.61 -9.56 2.91
C GLU A 4 -16.36 -8.75 4.19
N MET A 5 -15.12 -8.78 4.71
CA MET A 5 -14.71 -7.94 5.83
C MET A 5 -14.78 -6.45 5.46
N CYS A 6 -14.23 -6.07 4.32
CA CYS A 6 -14.30 -4.68 3.84
C CYS A 6 -15.74 -4.18 3.67
N ILE A 7 -16.67 -5.03 3.19
CA ILE A 7 -18.09 -4.68 3.05
C ILE A 7 -18.73 -4.44 4.43
N ARG A 8 -18.49 -5.33 5.39
CA ARG A 8 -19.02 -5.20 6.75
C ARG A 8 -18.51 -3.95 7.45
N ASP A 9 -17.22 -3.68 7.35
CA ASP A 9 -16.59 -2.56 8.04
C ASP A 9 -17.08 -1.21 7.49
N ARG A 10 -17.25 -1.11 6.18
CA ARG A 10 -17.84 0.08 5.54
C ARG A 10 -19.30 0.32 5.94
N ASN A 11 -20.11 -0.75 6.07
CA ASN A 11 -21.50 -0.62 6.55
C ASN A 11 -21.56 -0.06 7.98
N ASN A 12 -20.48 -0.22 8.75
CA ASN A 12 -20.28 0.38 10.06
C ASN A 12 -19.56 1.75 10.03
N LYS A 13 -19.43 2.38 8.85
CA LYS A 13 -18.79 3.69 8.64
C LYS A 13 -17.31 3.73 9.06
N MET A 14 -16.63 2.60 9.04
CA MET A 14 -15.17 2.52 9.31
C MET A 14 -14.39 2.77 8.04
N HIS A 15 -13.20 3.34 8.19
CA HIS A 15 -12.18 3.32 7.16
C HIS A 15 -11.48 1.96 7.15
N VAL A 16 -11.16 1.47 5.98
CA VAL A 16 -10.54 0.16 5.78
C VAL A 16 -9.14 0.35 5.21
N ILE A 17 -8.14 -0.23 5.85
CA ILE A 17 -6.81 -0.37 5.26
C ILE A 17 -6.77 -1.75 4.58
N PHE A 18 -6.69 -1.74 3.26
CA PHE A 18 -6.58 -2.96 2.47
C PHE A 18 -5.12 -3.24 2.16
N CYS A 19 -4.58 -4.28 2.79
CA CYS A 19 -3.21 -4.73 2.58
C CYS A 19 -3.16 -5.69 1.39
N PHE A 20 -2.17 -5.50 0.53
CA PHE A 20 -1.91 -6.33 -0.64
C PHE A 20 -0.39 -6.41 -0.89
N GLY A 21 0.03 -7.47 -1.58
CA GLY A 21 1.44 -7.64 -1.91
C GLY A 21 1.74 -9.03 -2.44
N GLU A 22 2.89 -9.18 -3.03
CA GLU A 22 3.38 -10.40 -3.64
C GLU A 22 4.41 -11.12 -2.79
N SER A 23 4.57 -12.43 -3.01
CA SER A 23 5.64 -13.23 -2.45
C SER A 23 6.96 -13.07 -3.23
N SER A 24 8.08 -13.50 -2.63
CA SER A 24 9.37 -13.54 -3.32
C SER A 24 9.36 -14.42 -4.57
N GLU A 25 8.63 -15.52 -4.53
CA GLU A 25 8.46 -16.43 -5.66
C GLU A 25 7.79 -15.73 -6.84
N ASN A 26 6.64 -15.10 -6.60
CA ASN A 26 5.91 -14.34 -7.62
C ASN A 26 6.75 -13.20 -8.21
N ARG A 27 7.56 -12.54 -7.38
CA ARG A 27 8.44 -11.48 -7.85
C ARG A 27 9.58 -12.01 -8.73
N ASN A 28 10.21 -13.12 -8.33
CA ASN A 28 11.27 -13.78 -9.13
C ASN A 28 10.76 -14.29 -10.47
N GLU A 29 9.49 -14.72 -10.53
CA GLU A 29 8.83 -15.15 -11.75
C GLU A 29 8.26 -13.99 -12.59
N ASN A 30 8.48 -12.73 -12.19
CA ASN A 30 7.91 -11.52 -12.80
C ASN A 30 6.36 -11.51 -12.85
N LYS A 31 5.70 -12.22 -11.93
CA LYS A 31 4.23 -12.29 -11.80
C LYS A 31 3.65 -11.30 -10.80
N HIS A 32 4.48 -10.45 -10.19
CA HIS A 32 4.06 -9.52 -9.13
C HIS A 32 2.94 -8.57 -9.56
N HIS A 33 2.97 -8.05 -10.78
CA HIS A 33 1.89 -7.19 -11.30
C HIS A 33 0.58 -7.94 -11.47
N GLU A 34 0.63 -9.20 -11.93
CA GLU A 34 -0.54 -10.06 -12.10
C GLU A 34 -1.21 -10.34 -10.74
N ILE A 35 -0.43 -10.81 -9.77
CA ILE A 35 -0.90 -11.11 -8.41
C ILE A 35 -1.50 -9.87 -7.73
N ILE A 36 -0.82 -8.73 -7.82
CA ILE A 36 -1.32 -7.47 -7.26
C ILE A 36 -2.60 -7.03 -7.97
N SER A 37 -2.67 -7.21 -9.30
CA SER A 37 -3.88 -6.94 -10.07
C SER A 37 -5.07 -7.75 -9.57
N GLU A 38 -4.91 -9.06 -9.41
CA GLU A 38 -5.94 -9.96 -8.92
C GLU A 38 -6.44 -9.57 -7.52
N GLN A 39 -5.53 -9.22 -6.60
CA GLN A 39 -5.89 -8.77 -5.26
C GLN A 39 -6.71 -7.48 -5.28
N LEU A 40 -6.35 -6.52 -6.14
CA LEU A 40 -7.08 -5.26 -6.29
C LEU A 40 -8.42 -5.42 -7.00
N ASP A 41 -8.53 -6.36 -7.95
CA ASP A 41 -9.77 -6.65 -8.66
C ASP A 41 -10.88 -7.09 -7.70
N VAL A 42 -10.53 -7.75 -6.60
CA VAL A 42 -11.48 -8.07 -5.52
C VAL A 42 -12.14 -6.80 -4.96
N LEU A 43 -11.37 -5.71 -4.76
CA LEU A 43 -11.94 -4.43 -4.34
C LEU A 43 -12.73 -3.78 -5.47
N MET A 44 -12.19 -3.73 -6.67
CA MET A 44 -12.76 -3.02 -7.81
C MET A 44 -14.13 -3.58 -8.21
N HIS A 45 -14.31 -4.90 -8.12
CA HIS A 45 -15.61 -5.55 -8.40
C HIS A 45 -16.66 -5.32 -7.29
N ASN A 46 -16.23 -5.02 -6.07
CA ASN A 46 -17.11 -4.92 -4.91
C ASN A 46 -17.33 -3.48 -4.40
N LEU A 47 -16.64 -2.49 -5.00
CA LEU A 47 -16.71 -1.09 -4.59
C LEU A 47 -17.34 -0.22 -5.67
N THR A 48 -18.32 0.58 -5.29
CA THR A 48 -18.74 1.73 -6.08
C THR A 48 -17.70 2.86 -5.93
N LYS A 49 -17.67 3.78 -6.89
CA LYS A 49 -16.75 4.92 -6.89
C LYS A 49 -16.76 5.71 -5.58
N ASN A 50 -17.94 5.92 -4.99
CA ASN A 50 -18.08 6.71 -3.76
C ASN A 50 -17.56 5.98 -2.51
N GLN A 51 -17.42 4.67 -2.55
CA GLN A 51 -16.96 3.87 -1.42
C GLN A 51 -15.43 3.87 -1.29
N TRP A 52 -14.73 4.31 -2.33
CA TRP A 52 -13.27 4.47 -2.29
C TRP A 52 -12.79 5.52 -1.29
N ASN A 53 -13.67 6.47 -0.89
CA ASN A 53 -13.33 7.47 0.13
C ASN A 53 -13.08 6.88 1.54
N GLN A 54 -13.46 5.62 1.76
CA GLN A 54 -13.25 4.89 3.01
C GLN A 54 -12.08 3.89 2.91
N ILE A 55 -11.40 3.83 1.77
CA ILE A 55 -10.34 2.87 1.51
C ILE A 55 -8.98 3.55 1.57
N ILE A 56 -8.07 2.93 2.29
CA ILE A 56 -6.64 3.21 2.26
C ILE A 56 -5.98 1.92 1.76
N LEU A 57 -5.13 2.02 0.77
CA LEU A 57 -4.36 0.89 0.27
C LEU A 57 -3.02 0.81 0.99
N ALA A 58 -2.53 -0.39 1.28
CA ALA A 58 -1.20 -0.61 1.85
C ALA A 58 -0.47 -1.70 1.08
N TYR A 59 0.61 -1.33 0.41
CA TYR A 59 1.48 -2.28 -0.27
C TYR A 59 2.45 -2.90 0.70
N GLU A 60 2.32 -4.20 0.89
CA GLU A 60 3.16 -5.00 1.77
C GLU A 60 3.94 -6.04 0.94
N PRO A 61 5.19 -5.75 0.51
CA PRO A 61 6.03 -6.76 -0.13
C PRO A 61 6.30 -7.90 0.87
N VAL A 62 5.58 -9.03 0.73
CA VAL A 62 5.60 -10.13 1.71
C VAL A 62 7.01 -10.66 1.95
N TRP A 63 7.84 -10.65 0.89
CA TRP A 63 9.24 -11.03 0.94
C TRP A 63 10.15 -10.08 1.74
N ALA A 64 9.68 -8.88 2.04
CA ALA A 64 10.42 -7.87 2.81
C ALA A 64 9.90 -7.74 4.25
N ILE A 65 8.83 -8.45 4.65
CA ILE A 65 8.26 -8.36 6.00
C ILE A 65 9.01 -9.30 6.94
N GLY A 66 9.67 -8.76 7.95
CA GLY A 66 10.33 -9.56 9.00
C GLY A 66 11.57 -10.34 8.57
N THR A 67 12.00 -10.23 7.30
CA THR A 67 13.14 -10.97 6.75
C THR A 67 14.48 -10.23 6.87
N GLY A 68 14.43 -8.94 7.21
CA GLY A 68 15.60 -8.06 7.16
C GLY A 68 15.95 -7.55 5.75
N VAL A 69 15.28 -8.06 4.71
CA VAL A 69 15.37 -7.54 3.34
C VAL A 69 14.36 -6.41 3.20
N ASN A 70 14.75 -5.32 2.57
CA ASN A 70 13.86 -4.18 2.30
C ASN A 70 13.63 -4.07 0.79
N ALA A 71 12.43 -3.72 0.39
CA ALA A 71 12.23 -3.24 -0.98
C ALA A 71 13.01 -1.94 -1.17
N THR A 72 13.60 -1.77 -2.35
CA THR A 72 14.20 -0.47 -2.68
C THR A 72 13.11 0.57 -2.89
N PRO A 73 13.40 1.86 -2.74
CA PRO A 73 12.45 2.92 -3.03
C PRO A 73 11.89 2.84 -4.46
N GLU A 74 12.70 2.41 -5.43
CA GLU A 74 12.29 2.23 -6.83
C GLU A 74 11.32 1.06 -6.98
N GLN A 75 11.56 -0.06 -6.29
CA GLN A 75 10.65 -1.21 -6.29
C GLN A 75 9.29 -0.86 -5.65
N ALA A 76 9.32 -0.12 -4.55
CA ALA A 76 8.09 0.38 -3.93
C ALA A 76 7.35 1.34 -4.88
N GLN A 77 8.04 2.30 -5.46
CA GLN A 77 7.49 3.26 -6.42
C GLN A 77 6.88 2.57 -7.65
N GLU A 78 7.53 1.55 -8.19
CA GLU A 78 7.02 0.77 -9.32
C GLU A 78 5.61 0.23 -9.04
N ILE A 79 5.44 -0.40 -7.88
CA ILE A 79 4.15 -0.99 -7.50
C ILE A 79 3.11 0.08 -7.18
N HIS A 80 3.46 1.12 -6.43
CA HIS A 80 2.55 2.22 -6.13
C HIS A 80 2.04 2.91 -7.40
N LYS A 81 2.92 3.19 -8.34
CA LYS A 81 2.56 3.75 -9.66
C LYS A 81 1.66 2.80 -10.45
N TYR A 82 1.96 1.51 -10.45
CA TYR A 82 1.13 0.50 -11.12
C TYR A 82 -0.29 0.49 -10.55
N VAL A 83 -0.43 0.46 -9.22
CA VAL A 83 -1.73 0.48 -8.52
C VAL A 83 -2.51 1.75 -8.83
N ARG A 84 -1.87 2.92 -8.74
CA ARG A 84 -2.49 4.21 -9.05
C ARG A 84 -2.98 4.26 -10.49
N ASN A 85 -2.18 3.78 -11.44
CA ASN A 85 -2.58 3.70 -12.84
C ASN A 85 -3.76 2.74 -13.06
N LYS A 86 -3.78 1.59 -12.39
CA LYS A 86 -4.90 0.63 -12.47
C LYS A 86 -6.22 1.27 -12.01
N ILE A 87 -6.20 2.01 -10.90
CA ILE A 87 -7.37 2.76 -10.41
C ILE A 87 -7.77 3.86 -11.42
N ALA A 88 -6.79 4.58 -11.98
CA ALA A 88 -7.06 5.64 -12.96
C ALA A 88 -7.73 5.11 -14.24
N ILE A 89 -7.32 3.94 -14.71
CA ILE A 89 -7.90 3.27 -15.88
C ILE A 89 -9.33 2.79 -15.58
N ALA A 90 -9.53 2.17 -14.41
CA ALA A 90 -10.83 1.61 -14.04
C ALA A 90 -11.90 2.70 -13.74
N TYR A 91 -11.47 3.83 -13.22
CA TYR A 91 -12.38 4.91 -12.82
C TYR A 91 -12.01 6.26 -13.46
N ASN A 92 -11.00 6.96 -12.93
CA ASN A 92 -10.41 8.18 -13.46
C ASN A 92 -9.21 8.62 -12.61
N LYS A 93 -8.44 9.59 -13.13
CA LYS A 93 -7.25 10.16 -12.46
C LYS A 93 -7.57 10.84 -11.13
N ASN A 94 -8.72 11.52 -11.03
CA ASN A 94 -9.07 12.25 -9.79
C ASN A 94 -9.27 11.27 -8.63
N LEU A 95 -9.98 10.18 -8.85
CA LEU A 95 -10.14 9.13 -7.85
C LEU A 95 -8.79 8.49 -7.51
N ALA A 96 -8.01 8.12 -8.52
CA ALA A 96 -6.70 7.52 -8.32
C ALA A 96 -5.76 8.38 -7.46
N ASN A 97 -5.80 9.70 -7.65
CA ASN A 97 -4.99 10.64 -6.87
C ASN A 97 -5.56 10.90 -5.45
N SER A 98 -6.83 10.60 -5.21
CA SER A 98 -7.45 10.80 -3.89
C SER A 98 -7.36 9.59 -2.97
N VAL A 99 -7.06 8.40 -3.52
CA VAL A 99 -6.90 7.16 -2.72
C VAL A 99 -5.50 7.12 -2.14
N PRO A 100 -5.34 7.12 -0.80
CA PRO A 100 -4.03 6.97 -0.19
C PRO A 100 -3.45 5.57 -0.45
N ILE A 101 -2.19 5.51 -0.88
CA ILE A 101 -1.45 4.26 -1.07
C ILE A 101 -0.21 4.30 -0.17
N LEU A 102 -0.23 3.53 0.90
CA LEU A 102 0.82 3.46 1.90
C LEU A 102 1.83 2.37 1.56
N TYR A 103 3.10 2.60 1.88
CA TYR A 103 4.11 1.56 1.90
C TYR A 103 4.10 0.84 3.25
N GLY A 104 3.83 -0.47 3.25
CA GLY A 104 3.73 -1.34 4.42
C GLY A 104 4.89 -2.32 4.59
N GLY A 105 5.96 -2.17 3.84
CA GLY A 105 7.18 -2.94 4.05
C GLY A 105 7.98 -2.45 5.25
N SER A 106 9.23 -2.89 5.36
CA SER A 106 10.10 -2.54 6.48
C SER A 106 10.51 -1.07 6.44
N LEU A 107 9.80 -0.22 7.20
CA LEU A 107 10.12 1.19 7.40
C LEU A 107 10.98 1.40 8.65
N LYS A 108 12.06 2.17 8.49
CA LYS A 108 13.02 2.54 9.54
C LYS A 108 13.43 4.01 9.36
N PRO A 109 13.99 4.67 10.39
CA PRO A 109 14.48 6.05 10.29
C PRO A 109 15.47 6.30 9.14
N ASN A 110 16.27 5.29 8.80
CA ASN A 110 17.33 5.42 7.79
C ASN A 110 16.84 5.24 6.32
N ASN A 111 15.63 4.73 6.09
CA ASN A 111 15.10 4.52 4.74
C ASN A 111 13.79 5.29 4.47
N SER A 112 13.11 5.77 5.50
CA SER A 112 11.78 6.39 5.37
C SER A 112 11.79 7.63 4.47
N LYS A 113 12.81 8.50 4.60
CA LYS A 113 12.92 9.73 3.80
C LYS A 113 13.00 9.44 2.29
N GLU A 114 13.78 8.46 1.91
CA GLU A 114 13.95 8.10 0.50
C GLU A 114 12.68 7.44 -0.06
N ILE A 115 12.03 6.58 0.72
CA ILE A 115 10.76 5.94 0.35
C ILE A 115 9.67 7.01 0.19
N PHE A 116 9.51 7.92 1.16
CA PHE A 116 8.46 8.95 1.12
C PHE A 116 8.72 10.05 0.08
N SER A 117 9.94 10.18 -0.44
CA SER A 117 10.23 11.10 -1.55
C SER A 117 9.66 10.64 -2.90
N LYS A 118 9.16 9.41 -2.99
CA LYS A 118 8.63 8.87 -4.24
C LYS A 118 7.20 9.39 -4.53
N PRO A 119 6.91 9.79 -5.79
CA PRO A 119 5.71 10.55 -6.14
C PRO A 119 4.39 9.82 -5.95
N ASP A 120 4.38 8.48 -5.93
CA ASP A 120 3.15 7.70 -5.79
C ASP A 120 2.99 7.07 -4.39
N ILE A 121 3.92 7.33 -3.46
CA ILE A 121 3.88 6.85 -2.08
C ILE A 121 3.33 7.95 -1.18
N ASP A 122 2.11 7.77 -0.65
CA ASP A 122 1.43 8.79 0.15
C ASP A 122 1.79 8.73 1.65
N GLY A 123 2.53 7.72 2.09
CA GLY A 123 2.92 7.54 3.48
C GLY A 123 3.32 6.11 3.80
N GLY A 124 3.30 5.76 5.08
CA GLY A 124 3.72 4.44 5.53
C GLY A 124 2.81 3.79 6.56
N LEU A 125 2.67 2.47 6.47
CA LEU A 125 2.08 1.63 7.51
C LEU A 125 3.22 1.04 8.33
N VAL A 126 3.45 1.60 9.53
CA VAL A 126 4.64 1.30 10.34
C VAL A 126 4.35 0.20 11.35
N GLY A 127 5.07 -0.92 11.24
CA GLY A 127 5.02 -2.04 12.19
C GLY A 127 5.97 -1.87 13.37
N GLY A 128 6.96 -2.74 13.50
CA GLY A 128 7.85 -2.83 14.66
C GLY A 128 8.54 -1.51 15.09
N ALA A 129 8.88 -0.64 14.14
CA ALA A 129 9.48 0.66 14.47
C ALA A 129 8.51 1.60 15.24
N SER A 130 7.20 1.36 15.20
CA SER A 130 6.22 2.13 15.98
C SER A 130 6.28 1.85 17.49
N LEU A 131 6.93 0.76 17.90
CA LEU A 131 7.12 0.42 19.31
C LEU A 131 8.21 1.27 19.99
N SER A 132 9.06 1.94 19.21
CA SER A 132 10.07 2.88 19.68
C SER A 132 9.62 4.31 19.38
N PHE A 133 9.36 5.11 20.40
CA PHE A 133 9.01 6.53 20.21
C PHE A 133 10.03 7.26 19.35
N LYS A 134 11.32 7.06 19.60
CA LYS A 134 12.41 7.71 18.84
C LYS A 134 12.36 7.37 17.36
N ASP A 135 12.19 6.08 17.04
CA ASP A 135 12.20 5.62 15.64
C ASP A 135 10.93 6.07 14.94
N PHE A 136 9.77 5.91 15.58
CA PHE A 136 8.50 6.34 15.02
C PHE A 136 8.45 7.85 14.76
N TYR A 137 8.90 8.66 15.73
CA TYR A 137 9.01 10.10 15.58
C TYR A 137 9.93 10.49 14.41
N SER A 138 11.08 9.81 14.29
CA SER A 138 12.02 10.05 13.17
C SER A 138 11.40 9.72 11.81
N ILE A 139 10.61 8.65 11.73
CA ILE A 139 9.88 8.27 10.50
C ILE A 139 8.83 9.33 10.16
N ILE A 140 8.03 9.80 11.12
CA ILE A 140 7.04 10.86 10.90
C ILE A 140 7.71 12.13 10.37
N LYS A 141 8.83 12.55 10.96
CA LYS A 141 9.60 13.72 10.54
C LYS A 141 10.25 13.61 9.17
N SER A 142 10.33 12.43 8.61
CA SER A 142 10.92 12.22 7.27
C SER A 142 9.93 12.42 6.12
N ILE A 143 8.65 12.69 6.41
CA ILE A 143 7.62 12.99 5.39
C ILE A 143 7.69 14.45 4.92
N ASP A 144 8.32 15.34 5.68
CA ASP A 144 8.45 16.79 5.41
C ASP A 144 9.57 17.10 4.40
#